data_4025d8104d9210c8d117a3b213f3ca3b
#
_entry.id   4025d8104d9210c8d117a3b213f3ca3b
#
_cell.length_a   1.000
_cell.length_b   1.000
_cell.length_c   1.000
_cell.angle_alpha   90.00
_cell.angle_beta   90.00
_cell.angle_gamma   90.00
#
_symmetry.space_group_name_H-M   'P 1'
#
loop_
_entity.id
_entity.type
_entity.pdbx_description
1 polymer ?
#
loop_
_entity_poly.entity_id
_entity_poly.type
_entity_poly.pdbx_seq_one_letter_code
_entity_poly.pdbx_strand_id
1 'polypeptide(L)'
;MSILNPRPQKLSGPTLLHHLVRDDISDDTPALDYLHENGERHHTTYRELHGASDVLARRLRKLRDHSGCLPTERFIVPIFIGQCPELYVTQLAILKAGGAFCPITLDVPEERLRFILEDTSATILVTTSKLSDRLPQLNKVSVLLADESLEDQVSDPTAVTIEPTMPAYVMYTSGSTGQPKGVLLSHSAATQALLAHDRHIPTFSRFLQFASPTFDVSVFEIFFPLFRGCTLIVCERKTMLNDLPAAINALGVDAAELTPSVANSLLQGRQSVPKLKVLLTIGEMLKQSVVEDFGGSVDEPAVLHGMYGPTEATIHCTLQPNFAKNMAVNNIGVPLDTVSAFVIRPASAEHPSDVVEILPLGEEGELAVGGYQLADGYMNREEQTKAAFVSHPTYGRLYRTGDRAKLDADGKLMCLGRISSGQVKLRGQVRYIVSSMCSLTNYVSAHRTRRDRICCISYAWLPRCRG
;
A
#
# COMPACT_ATOMS: atom_id res chain seq x y z
N MET A 1 30.02 -4.17 9.51
CA MET A 1 28.93 -3.19 9.48
C MET A 1 27.71 -3.83 8.85
N SER A 2 26.55 -3.62 9.42
CA SER A 2 25.27 -4.17 8.94
C SER A 2 24.67 -3.27 7.86
N ILE A 3 25.20 -3.38 6.64
CA ILE A 3 24.82 -2.56 5.47
C ILE A 3 24.58 -3.49 4.27
N LEU A 4 23.45 -3.28 3.59
CA LEU A 4 23.15 -3.88 2.29
C LEU A 4 22.89 -2.78 1.26
N ASN A 5 23.38 -3.00 0.04
CA ASN A 5 23.24 -2.09 -1.10
C ASN A 5 23.55 -0.61 -0.75
N PRO A 6 24.76 -0.29 -0.28
CA PRO A 6 25.10 1.07 0.19
C PRO A 6 25.05 2.14 -0.92
N ARG A 7 24.94 1.74 -2.17
CA ARG A 7 24.84 2.61 -3.36
C ARG A 7 23.66 2.15 -4.22
N PRO A 8 22.41 2.50 -3.82
CA PRO A 8 21.23 2.12 -4.57
C PRO A 8 21.26 2.73 -5.97
N GLN A 9 20.68 2.03 -6.92
CA GLN A 9 20.66 2.45 -8.33
C GLN A 9 19.39 3.22 -8.62
N LYS A 10 19.52 4.37 -9.30
CA LYS A 10 18.38 5.00 -9.97
C LYS A 10 18.14 4.29 -11.29
N LEU A 11 16.96 3.71 -11.45
CA LEU A 11 16.61 2.95 -12.64
C LEU A 11 16.09 3.86 -13.75
N SER A 12 16.46 3.52 -14.99
CA SER A 12 15.93 4.19 -16.19
C SER A 12 14.54 3.64 -16.52
N GLY A 13 13.64 4.52 -16.93
CA GLY A 13 12.26 4.18 -17.28
C GLY A 13 11.31 5.36 -17.12
N PRO A 14 10.00 5.13 -17.15
CA PRO A 14 8.99 6.16 -16.90
C PRO A 14 9.22 6.81 -15.53
N THR A 15 9.09 8.14 -15.49
CA THR A 15 9.32 8.94 -14.27
C THR A 15 8.03 9.41 -13.62
N LEU A 16 6.91 9.28 -14.32
CA LEU A 16 5.57 9.61 -13.84
C LEU A 16 4.75 8.34 -13.69
N LEU A 17 4.04 8.19 -12.60
CA LEU A 17 3.33 6.94 -12.25
C LEU A 17 2.29 6.55 -13.32
N HIS A 18 1.57 7.53 -13.90
CA HIS A 18 0.60 7.26 -14.97
C HIS A 18 1.26 6.85 -16.29
N HIS A 19 2.54 7.16 -16.52
CA HIS A 19 3.28 6.69 -17.70
C HIS A 19 3.71 5.21 -17.58
N LEU A 20 3.53 4.57 -16.43
CA LEU A 20 3.70 3.13 -16.29
C LEU A 20 2.53 2.34 -16.90
N VAL A 21 1.35 2.93 -16.99
CA VAL A 21 0.22 2.29 -17.68
C VAL A 21 0.49 2.31 -19.17
N ARG A 22 0.64 1.12 -19.76
CA ARG A 22 1.06 0.94 -21.17
C ARG A 22 0.02 1.53 -22.13
N ASP A 23 0.49 2.26 -23.13
CA ASP A 23 -0.29 2.81 -24.26
C ASP A 23 0.11 2.22 -25.63
N ASP A 24 1.17 1.42 -25.64
CA ASP A 24 1.73 0.74 -26.82
C ASP A 24 1.23 -0.72 -26.96
N ILE A 25 0.17 -1.08 -26.26
CA ILE A 25 -0.43 -2.41 -26.29
C ILE A 25 -1.58 -2.46 -27.31
N SER A 26 -1.81 -3.66 -27.87
CA SER A 26 -2.94 -3.88 -28.77
C SER A 26 -4.25 -3.37 -28.19
N ASP A 27 -5.02 -2.68 -29.01
CA ASP A 27 -6.26 -2.02 -28.65
C ASP A 27 -7.29 -2.90 -27.93
N ASP A 28 -7.30 -4.20 -28.24
CA ASP A 28 -8.25 -5.16 -27.69
C ASP A 28 -7.72 -5.87 -26.41
N THR A 29 -6.49 -5.54 -25.95
CA THR A 29 -5.93 -6.17 -24.75
C THR A 29 -6.66 -5.65 -23.51
N PRO A 30 -7.24 -6.54 -22.69
CA PRO A 30 -7.90 -6.13 -21.45
C PRO A 30 -6.90 -5.63 -20.42
N ALA A 31 -7.07 -4.39 -19.98
CA ALA A 31 -6.39 -3.82 -18.83
C ALA A 31 -7.04 -4.26 -17.52
N LEU A 32 -8.39 -4.26 -17.49
CA LEU A 32 -9.19 -4.65 -16.34
C LEU A 32 -10.14 -5.77 -16.72
N ASP A 33 -10.32 -6.73 -15.82
CA ASP A 33 -11.34 -7.77 -15.90
C ASP A 33 -12.09 -7.78 -14.56
N TYR A 34 -13.28 -7.21 -14.54
CA TYR A 34 -14.08 -7.00 -13.34
C TYR A 34 -15.26 -7.96 -13.27
N LEU A 35 -15.38 -8.68 -12.14
CA LEU A 35 -16.51 -9.56 -11.84
C LEU A 35 -17.47 -8.86 -10.86
N HIS A 36 -18.69 -8.61 -11.32
CA HIS A 36 -19.79 -8.10 -10.51
C HIS A 36 -20.38 -9.15 -9.55
N GLU A 37 -21.09 -8.72 -8.50
CA GLU A 37 -21.79 -9.62 -7.56
C GLU A 37 -22.84 -10.52 -8.26
N ASN A 38 -23.44 -10.04 -9.33
CA ASN A 38 -24.41 -10.79 -10.13
C ASN A 38 -23.77 -11.85 -11.05
N GLY A 39 -22.44 -11.98 -11.02
CA GLY A 39 -21.68 -12.90 -11.87
C GLY A 39 -21.37 -12.37 -13.27
N GLU A 40 -21.81 -11.18 -13.62
CA GLU A 40 -21.48 -10.54 -14.87
C GLU A 40 -20.01 -10.08 -14.89
N ARG A 41 -19.34 -10.24 -16.04
CA ARG A 41 -17.96 -9.79 -16.23
C ARG A 41 -17.91 -8.56 -17.13
N HIS A 42 -17.16 -7.58 -16.71
CA HIS A 42 -16.88 -6.37 -17.49
C HIS A 42 -15.40 -6.28 -17.79
N HIS A 43 -15.05 -6.15 -19.08
CA HIS A 43 -13.69 -5.96 -19.53
C HIS A 43 -13.51 -4.52 -19.95
N THR A 44 -12.40 -3.90 -19.51
CA THR A 44 -11.97 -2.59 -19.96
C THR A 44 -10.60 -2.76 -20.62
N THR A 45 -10.46 -2.37 -21.87
CA THR A 45 -9.19 -2.40 -22.59
C THR A 45 -8.25 -1.28 -22.12
N TYR A 46 -6.97 -1.38 -22.46
CA TYR A 46 -6.01 -0.29 -22.19
C TYR A 46 -6.45 1.02 -22.86
N ARG A 47 -6.94 0.97 -24.09
CA ARG A 47 -7.46 2.13 -24.80
C ARG A 47 -8.64 2.78 -24.07
N GLU A 48 -9.61 1.99 -23.63
CA GLU A 48 -10.78 2.48 -22.90
C GLU A 48 -10.38 3.08 -21.55
N LEU A 49 -9.45 2.45 -20.83
CA LEU A 49 -8.92 2.96 -19.57
C LEU A 49 -8.24 4.33 -19.76
N HIS A 50 -7.40 4.47 -20.79
CA HIS A 50 -6.76 5.74 -21.12
C HIS A 50 -7.78 6.79 -21.54
N GLY A 51 -8.71 6.45 -22.45
CA GLY A 51 -9.75 7.37 -22.92
C GLY A 51 -10.63 7.90 -21.80
N ALA A 52 -11.16 7.01 -20.95
CA ALA A 52 -11.99 7.40 -19.81
C ALA A 52 -11.22 8.27 -18.81
N SER A 53 -9.96 7.91 -18.52
CA SER A 53 -9.13 8.70 -17.61
C SER A 53 -8.74 10.07 -18.19
N ASP A 54 -8.56 10.21 -19.51
CA ASP A 54 -8.28 11.50 -20.14
C ASP A 54 -9.47 12.45 -20.04
N VAL A 55 -10.68 11.93 -20.26
CA VAL A 55 -11.91 12.73 -20.12
C VAL A 55 -12.07 13.21 -18.67
N LEU A 56 -11.94 12.31 -17.70
CA LEU A 56 -12.05 12.66 -16.29
C LEU A 56 -10.92 13.62 -15.84
N ALA A 57 -9.70 13.47 -16.37
CA ALA A 57 -8.58 14.39 -16.11
C ALA A 57 -8.87 15.81 -16.61
N ARG A 58 -9.49 15.97 -17.77
CA ARG A 58 -9.92 17.30 -18.29
C ARG A 58 -10.94 17.94 -17.33
N ARG A 59 -11.91 17.18 -16.83
CA ARG A 59 -12.90 17.69 -15.85
C ARG A 59 -12.23 18.13 -14.54
N LEU A 60 -11.29 17.33 -14.04
CA LEU A 60 -10.54 17.65 -12.82
C LEU A 60 -9.73 18.95 -13.00
N ARG A 61 -9.03 19.12 -14.12
CA ARG A 61 -8.28 20.35 -14.40
C ARG A 61 -9.20 21.57 -14.46
N LYS A 62 -10.35 21.46 -15.14
CA LYS A 62 -11.34 22.54 -15.19
C LYS A 62 -11.85 22.94 -13.81
N LEU A 63 -12.16 21.96 -12.94
CA LEU A 63 -12.60 22.25 -11.58
C LEU A 63 -11.48 22.87 -10.74
N ARG A 64 -10.23 22.41 -10.91
CA ARG A 64 -9.06 23.00 -10.25
C ARG A 64 -8.89 24.46 -10.61
N ASP A 65 -8.96 24.80 -11.90
CA ASP A 65 -8.83 26.19 -12.38
C ASP A 65 -9.93 27.09 -11.80
N HIS A 66 -11.15 26.57 -11.64
CA HIS A 66 -12.27 27.31 -11.01
C HIS A 66 -12.15 27.43 -9.50
N SER A 67 -11.44 26.50 -8.83
CA SER A 67 -11.26 26.53 -7.37
C SER A 67 -10.26 27.58 -6.89
N GLY A 68 -9.53 28.23 -7.79
CA GLY A 68 -8.49 29.21 -7.48
C GLY A 68 -7.20 28.57 -6.94
N CYS A 69 -7.07 27.25 -7.01
CA CYS A 69 -5.85 26.53 -6.63
C CYS A 69 -4.69 26.95 -7.56
N LEU A 70 -3.63 27.50 -6.99
CA LEU A 70 -2.49 27.92 -7.78
C LEU A 70 -1.76 26.70 -8.38
N PRO A 71 -1.16 26.83 -9.58
CA PRO A 71 -0.39 25.75 -10.21
C PRO A 71 0.77 25.24 -9.35
N THR A 72 1.27 26.06 -8.43
CA THR A 72 2.36 25.74 -7.49
C THR A 72 1.87 25.05 -6.21
N GLU A 73 0.58 25.00 -5.95
CA GLU A 73 0.01 24.34 -4.79
C GLU A 73 -0.17 22.85 -5.02
N ARG A 74 -0.05 22.06 -3.95
CA ARG A 74 -0.29 20.62 -4.00
C ARG A 74 -1.78 20.37 -4.31
N PHE A 75 -2.04 19.68 -5.40
CA PHE A 75 -3.38 19.28 -5.79
C PHE A 75 -3.66 17.85 -5.33
N ILE A 76 -4.18 17.70 -4.11
CA ILE A 76 -4.52 16.39 -3.54
C ILE A 76 -6.02 16.17 -3.70
N VAL A 77 -6.40 15.03 -4.29
CA VAL A 77 -7.79 14.69 -4.59
C VAL A 77 -8.20 13.43 -3.81
N PRO A 78 -8.98 13.57 -2.75
CA PRO A 78 -9.59 12.45 -2.05
C PRO A 78 -10.53 11.64 -2.95
N ILE A 79 -10.47 10.30 -2.83
CA ILE A 79 -11.29 9.35 -3.57
C ILE A 79 -12.16 8.57 -2.59
N PHE A 80 -13.49 8.70 -2.72
CA PHE A 80 -14.46 7.91 -1.97
C PHE A 80 -15.16 6.92 -2.91
N ILE A 81 -14.40 5.93 -3.41
CA ILE A 81 -14.84 4.90 -4.37
C ILE A 81 -14.33 3.54 -3.87
N GLY A 82 -15.16 2.50 -4.00
CA GLY A 82 -14.76 1.11 -3.72
C GLY A 82 -13.95 0.50 -4.86
N GLN A 83 -13.63 -0.79 -4.73
CA GLN A 83 -12.93 -1.55 -5.78
C GLN A 83 -13.88 -1.81 -6.96
N CYS A 84 -13.89 -0.93 -7.93
CA CYS A 84 -14.68 -0.99 -9.18
C CYS A 84 -13.91 -0.28 -10.30
N PRO A 85 -14.30 -0.44 -11.58
CA PRO A 85 -13.59 0.17 -12.72
C PRO A 85 -13.35 1.67 -12.59
N GLU A 86 -14.33 2.40 -12.03
CA GLU A 86 -14.26 3.85 -11.84
C GLU A 86 -13.12 4.28 -10.89
N LEU A 87 -12.72 3.41 -9.94
CA LEU A 87 -11.58 3.68 -9.07
C LEU A 87 -10.28 3.81 -9.87
N TYR A 88 -10.01 2.88 -10.77
CA TYR A 88 -8.76 2.84 -11.55
C TYR A 88 -8.71 3.95 -12.58
N VAL A 89 -9.84 4.24 -13.23
CA VAL A 89 -10.01 5.41 -14.09
C VAL A 89 -9.73 6.69 -13.31
N THR A 90 -10.29 6.82 -12.10
CA THR A 90 -10.13 8.01 -11.26
C THR A 90 -8.69 8.22 -10.80
N GLN A 91 -8.00 7.16 -10.33
CA GLN A 91 -6.60 7.27 -9.95
C GLN A 91 -5.73 7.74 -11.11
N LEU A 92 -5.90 7.13 -12.28
CA LEU A 92 -5.16 7.50 -13.49
C LEU A 92 -5.49 8.93 -13.93
N ALA A 93 -6.76 9.34 -13.89
CA ALA A 93 -7.21 10.69 -14.23
C ALA A 93 -6.62 11.76 -13.30
N ILE A 94 -6.58 11.53 -12.01
CA ILE A 94 -5.98 12.46 -11.04
C ILE A 94 -4.50 12.66 -11.33
N LEU A 95 -3.75 11.59 -11.58
CA LEU A 95 -2.33 11.67 -11.94
C LEU A 95 -2.12 12.44 -13.24
N LYS A 96 -2.92 12.19 -14.28
CA LYS A 96 -2.89 12.91 -15.56
C LYS A 96 -3.31 14.40 -15.43
N ALA A 97 -4.10 14.72 -14.42
CA ALA A 97 -4.46 16.09 -14.07
C ALA A 97 -3.39 16.84 -13.27
N GLY A 98 -2.25 16.18 -12.95
CA GLY A 98 -1.18 16.73 -12.12
C GLY A 98 -1.53 16.75 -10.63
N GLY A 99 -2.46 15.90 -10.20
CA GLY A 99 -2.85 15.73 -8.81
C GLY A 99 -2.28 14.48 -8.17
N ALA A 100 -2.38 14.41 -6.84
CA ALA A 100 -2.10 13.23 -6.03
C ALA A 100 -3.41 12.63 -5.53
N PHE A 101 -3.64 11.34 -5.73
CA PHE A 101 -4.84 10.71 -5.21
C PHE A 101 -4.69 10.32 -3.72
N CYS A 102 -5.79 10.42 -2.99
CA CYS A 102 -5.87 10.06 -1.58
C CYS A 102 -7.11 9.17 -1.33
N PRO A 103 -6.97 7.83 -1.34
CA PRO A 103 -8.10 6.93 -1.16
C PRO A 103 -8.65 6.99 0.27
N ILE A 104 -9.98 6.96 0.39
CA ILE A 104 -10.70 6.96 1.66
C ILE A 104 -11.54 5.68 1.75
N THR A 105 -11.49 5.00 2.90
CA THR A 105 -12.32 3.81 3.11
C THR A 105 -13.80 4.18 3.14
N LEU A 106 -14.66 3.31 2.59
CA LEU A 106 -16.10 3.55 2.55
C LEU A 106 -16.76 3.53 3.94
N ASP A 107 -16.12 2.93 4.94
CA ASP A 107 -16.59 2.87 6.32
C ASP A 107 -15.93 3.95 7.20
N VAL A 108 -15.43 5.03 6.59
CA VAL A 108 -14.78 6.13 7.31
C VAL A 108 -15.78 6.85 8.20
N PRO A 109 -15.48 7.05 9.51
CA PRO A 109 -16.28 7.96 10.35
C PRO A 109 -16.23 9.38 9.81
N GLU A 110 -17.35 10.13 9.93
CA GLU A 110 -17.47 11.49 9.41
C GLU A 110 -16.36 12.42 9.92
N GLU A 111 -16.02 12.37 11.20
CA GLU A 111 -14.94 13.18 11.78
C GLU A 111 -13.60 12.92 11.11
N ARG A 112 -13.31 11.65 10.80
CA ARG A 112 -12.08 11.27 10.10
C ARG A 112 -12.09 11.70 8.64
N LEU A 113 -13.25 11.63 7.97
CA LEU A 113 -13.41 12.16 6.61
C LEU A 113 -13.12 13.67 6.59
N ARG A 114 -13.75 14.43 7.49
CA ARG A 114 -13.53 15.87 7.60
C ARG A 114 -12.07 16.21 7.90
N PHE A 115 -11.46 15.49 8.83
CA PHE A 115 -10.03 15.64 9.12
C PHE A 115 -9.15 15.43 7.86
N ILE A 116 -9.39 14.37 7.08
CA ILE A 116 -8.62 14.11 5.86
C ILE A 116 -8.81 15.22 4.83
N LEU A 117 -10.05 15.70 4.64
CA LEU A 117 -10.35 16.80 3.71
C LEU A 117 -9.65 18.11 4.12
N GLU A 118 -9.63 18.42 5.41
CA GLU A 118 -8.94 19.60 5.94
C GLU A 118 -7.41 19.45 5.85
N ASP A 119 -6.87 18.32 6.28
CA ASP A 119 -5.42 18.06 6.29
C ASP A 119 -4.83 18.04 4.86
N THR A 120 -5.62 17.59 3.88
CA THR A 120 -5.24 17.62 2.44
C THR A 120 -5.54 18.96 1.77
N SER A 121 -6.22 19.89 2.44
CA SER A 121 -6.75 21.12 1.85
C SER A 121 -7.55 20.85 0.56
N ALA A 122 -8.33 19.77 0.55
CA ALA A 122 -9.03 19.30 -0.63
C ALA A 122 -10.12 20.26 -1.07
N THR A 123 -10.11 20.64 -2.34
CA THR A 123 -11.18 21.44 -2.99
C THR A 123 -12.11 20.57 -3.82
N ILE A 124 -11.69 19.34 -4.16
CA ILE A 124 -12.44 18.37 -4.94
C ILE A 124 -12.35 17.02 -4.23
N LEU A 125 -13.48 16.29 -4.19
CA LEU A 125 -13.58 14.88 -3.82
C LEU A 125 -14.21 14.12 -4.97
N VAL A 126 -13.67 12.96 -5.34
CA VAL A 126 -14.24 12.13 -6.39
C VAL A 126 -14.95 10.93 -5.77
N THR A 127 -16.18 10.66 -6.25
CA THR A 127 -17.00 9.53 -5.84
C THR A 127 -17.81 9.00 -7.02
N THR A 128 -18.71 8.04 -6.80
CA THR A 128 -19.70 7.59 -7.78
C THR A 128 -21.11 8.04 -7.39
N SER A 129 -22.04 8.06 -8.34
CA SER A 129 -23.45 8.38 -8.09
C SER A 129 -24.04 7.50 -6.99
N LYS A 130 -23.72 6.20 -6.99
CA LYS A 130 -24.14 5.22 -5.97
C LYS A 130 -23.66 5.57 -4.55
N LEU A 131 -22.54 6.26 -4.40
CA LEU A 131 -21.91 6.54 -3.12
C LEU A 131 -22.08 8.00 -2.67
N SER A 132 -22.53 8.90 -3.54
CA SER A 132 -22.66 10.33 -3.26
C SER A 132 -23.57 10.62 -2.07
N ASP A 133 -24.68 9.87 -1.93
CA ASP A 133 -25.64 10.04 -0.84
C ASP A 133 -25.09 9.61 0.54
N ARG A 134 -23.94 8.88 0.55
CA ARG A 134 -23.25 8.49 1.79
C ARG A 134 -22.31 9.57 2.32
N LEU A 135 -22.04 10.59 1.52
CA LEU A 135 -21.18 11.70 1.95
C LEU A 135 -21.97 12.66 2.83
N PRO A 136 -21.38 13.16 3.93
CA PRO A 136 -21.99 14.24 4.68
C PRO A 136 -22.02 15.53 3.85
N GLN A 137 -22.79 16.50 4.28
CA GLN A 137 -22.75 17.83 3.65
C GLN A 137 -21.33 18.41 3.76
N LEU A 138 -20.69 18.62 2.60
CA LEU A 138 -19.34 19.15 2.48
C LEU A 138 -19.40 20.63 2.11
N ASN A 139 -18.86 21.48 3.00
CA ASN A 139 -18.69 22.90 2.71
C ASN A 139 -17.31 23.10 2.09
N LYS A 140 -17.21 23.83 0.98
CA LYS A 140 -15.95 24.16 0.27
C LYS A 140 -15.28 23.02 -0.51
N VAL A 141 -15.88 21.83 -0.59
CA VAL A 141 -15.37 20.72 -1.38
C VAL A 141 -16.38 20.39 -2.47
N SER A 142 -15.98 20.48 -3.72
CA SER A 142 -16.79 20.07 -4.87
C SER A 142 -16.79 18.56 -5.02
N VAL A 143 -17.95 17.94 -5.11
CA VAL A 143 -18.08 16.50 -5.35
C VAL A 143 -18.14 16.26 -6.86
N LEU A 144 -17.22 15.45 -7.39
CA LEU A 144 -17.18 15.04 -8.79
C LEU A 144 -17.60 13.57 -8.89
N LEU A 145 -18.57 13.28 -9.75
CA LEU A 145 -19.02 11.92 -10.01
C LEU A 145 -18.19 11.31 -11.15
N ALA A 146 -17.54 10.17 -10.85
CA ALA A 146 -16.67 9.48 -11.80
C ALA A 146 -17.46 8.69 -12.87
N ASP A 147 -18.69 8.28 -12.54
CA ASP A 147 -19.60 7.48 -13.38
C ASP A 147 -20.65 8.32 -14.13
N GLU A 148 -20.57 9.64 -14.04
CA GLU A 148 -21.45 10.52 -14.80
C GLU A 148 -21.05 10.51 -16.28
N SER A 149 -22.05 10.35 -17.18
CA SER A 149 -21.83 10.29 -18.63
C SER A 149 -21.05 11.50 -19.14
N LEU A 150 -19.97 11.22 -19.82
CA LEU A 150 -18.98 12.20 -20.24
C LEU A 150 -19.38 12.71 -21.64
N GLU A 151 -20.14 13.80 -21.72
CA GLU A 151 -20.25 14.51 -22.99
C GLU A 151 -18.93 15.23 -23.29
N ASP A 152 -18.39 14.99 -24.48
CA ASP A 152 -17.06 15.43 -24.98
C ASP A 152 -16.94 16.95 -25.22
N GLN A 153 -17.79 17.79 -24.63
CA GLN A 153 -17.83 19.22 -24.84
C GLN A 153 -16.90 20.06 -23.95
N VAL A 154 -15.91 19.43 -23.30
CA VAL A 154 -14.96 20.19 -22.50
C VAL A 154 -13.82 20.67 -23.38
N SER A 155 -13.76 22.00 -23.63
CA SER A 155 -12.57 22.63 -24.20
C SER A 155 -11.32 22.20 -23.44
N ASP A 156 -10.25 21.91 -24.17
CA ASP A 156 -9.01 21.39 -23.57
C ASP A 156 -8.44 22.43 -22.58
N PRO A 157 -8.41 22.12 -21.27
CA PRO A 157 -7.85 23.03 -20.27
C PRO A 157 -6.33 23.14 -20.45
N THR A 158 -5.75 24.17 -19.86
CA THR A 158 -4.31 24.41 -19.91
C THR A 158 -3.50 23.15 -19.57
N ALA A 159 -2.54 22.81 -20.42
CA ALA A 159 -1.64 21.68 -20.18
C ALA A 159 -0.88 21.90 -18.85
N VAL A 160 -0.87 20.90 -17.99
CA VAL A 160 -0.15 20.95 -16.72
C VAL A 160 1.20 20.25 -16.87
N THR A 161 2.28 20.94 -16.51
CA THR A 161 3.59 20.31 -16.40
C THR A 161 3.64 19.51 -15.09
N ILE A 162 3.92 18.22 -15.19
CA ILE A 162 4.02 17.31 -14.05
C ILE A 162 5.47 16.92 -13.88
N GLU A 163 6.02 17.24 -12.70
CA GLU A 163 7.39 16.91 -12.36
C GLU A 163 7.46 15.58 -11.56
N PRO A 164 8.50 14.77 -11.78
CA PRO A 164 8.66 13.49 -11.04
C PRO A 164 8.71 13.64 -9.51
N THR A 165 9.07 14.82 -9.03
CA THR A 165 9.12 15.16 -7.60
C THR A 165 7.77 15.55 -7.02
N MET A 166 6.76 15.78 -7.85
CA MET A 166 5.41 16.08 -7.36
C MET A 166 4.79 14.83 -6.69
N PRO A 167 3.93 15.01 -5.68
CA PRO A 167 3.21 13.90 -5.08
C PRO A 167 2.33 13.17 -6.11
N ALA A 168 2.40 11.84 -6.11
CA ALA A 168 1.52 10.97 -6.89
C ALA A 168 0.34 10.46 -6.04
N TYR A 169 0.58 10.20 -4.78
CA TYR A 169 -0.48 9.77 -3.86
C TYR A 169 -0.15 10.08 -2.39
N VAL A 170 -1.20 10.07 -1.58
CA VAL A 170 -1.15 10.22 -0.13
C VAL A 170 -1.83 9.02 0.50
N MET A 171 -1.13 8.33 1.40
CA MET A 171 -1.69 7.23 2.18
C MET A 171 -1.73 7.59 3.66
N TYR A 172 -2.91 7.48 4.28
CA TYR A 172 -3.05 7.72 5.71
C TYR A 172 -2.76 6.48 6.53
N THR A 173 -1.70 6.53 7.31
CA THR A 173 -1.32 5.48 8.26
C THR A 173 -1.78 5.81 9.68
N SER A 174 -1.90 4.77 10.54
CA SER A 174 -2.19 4.98 11.96
C SER A 174 -0.97 5.60 12.64
N GLY A 175 -1.10 6.85 13.11
CA GLY A 175 -0.06 7.53 13.86
C GLY A 175 0.16 6.93 15.25
N SER A 176 1.39 6.96 15.76
CA SER A 176 1.74 6.55 17.13
C SER A 176 1.02 7.36 18.22
N THR A 177 0.59 8.58 17.88
CA THR A 177 -0.17 9.50 18.75
C THR A 177 -1.69 9.34 18.66
N GLY A 178 -2.17 8.34 17.89
CA GLY A 178 -3.60 8.09 17.65
C GLY A 178 -4.20 8.90 16.50
N GLN A 179 -3.58 10.01 16.08
CA GLN A 179 -4.03 10.75 14.90
C GLN A 179 -3.42 10.16 13.61
N PRO A 180 -4.21 10.05 12.52
CA PRO A 180 -3.70 9.59 11.23
C PRO A 180 -2.64 10.54 10.67
N LYS A 181 -1.65 9.95 9.97
CA LYS A 181 -0.59 10.68 9.26
C LYS A 181 -0.70 10.40 7.78
N GLY A 182 -0.81 11.43 6.96
CA GLY A 182 -0.73 11.32 5.51
C GLY A 182 0.73 11.22 5.06
N VAL A 183 1.13 10.09 4.51
CA VAL A 183 2.45 9.89 3.91
C VAL A 183 2.42 10.37 2.47
N LEU A 184 3.32 11.30 2.12
CA LEU A 184 3.43 11.87 0.77
C LEU A 184 4.41 11.08 -0.08
N LEU A 185 3.92 10.47 -1.16
CA LEU A 185 4.70 9.67 -2.08
C LEU A 185 4.78 10.37 -3.44
N SER A 186 6.01 10.63 -3.92
CA SER A 186 6.21 11.26 -5.22
C SER A 186 6.08 10.27 -6.39
N HIS A 187 5.86 10.80 -7.59
CA HIS A 187 5.92 10.00 -8.82
C HIS A 187 7.25 9.26 -8.94
N SER A 188 8.37 9.95 -8.64
CA SER A 188 9.71 9.36 -8.70
C SER A 188 9.86 8.17 -7.76
N ALA A 189 9.43 8.29 -6.49
CA ALA A 189 9.53 7.20 -5.53
C ALA A 189 8.71 5.99 -5.98
N ALA A 190 7.47 6.22 -6.43
CA ALA A 190 6.57 5.17 -6.91
C ALA A 190 7.12 4.45 -8.15
N THR A 191 7.60 5.19 -9.14
CA THR A 191 8.14 4.59 -10.38
C THR A 191 9.43 3.82 -10.11
N GLN A 192 10.32 4.33 -9.27
CA GLN A 192 11.56 3.63 -8.89
C GLN A 192 11.27 2.32 -8.14
N ALA A 193 10.23 2.28 -7.30
CA ALA A 193 9.77 1.06 -6.66
C ALA A 193 9.30 0.03 -7.69
N LEU A 194 8.37 0.40 -8.59
CA LEU A 194 7.80 -0.53 -9.57
C LEU A 194 8.83 -1.02 -10.60
N LEU A 195 9.74 -0.17 -11.05
CA LEU A 195 10.86 -0.56 -11.91
C LEU A 195 11.82 -1.55 -11.24
N ALA A 196 12.05 -1.39 -9.93
CA ALA A 196 12.86 -2.35 -9.18
C ALA A 196 12.19 -3.71 -9.06
N HIS A 197 10.87 -3.75 -8.84
CA HIS A 197 10.12 -5.00 -8.79
C HIS A 197 10.17 -5.78 -10.11
N ASP A 198 10.16 -5.07 -11.25
CA ASP A 198 10.18 -5.70 -12.59
C ASP A 198 11.40 -6.59 -12.82
N ARG A 199 12.51 -6.31 -12.16
CA ARG A 199 13.75 -7.09 -12.25
C ARG A 199 13.72 -8.40 -11.48
N HIS A 200 12.84 -8.52 -10.48
CA HIS A 200 12.90 -9.59 -9.48
C HIS A 200 11.65 -10.47 -9.43
N ILE A 201 10.49 -9.94 -9.85
CA ILE A 201 9.24 -10.69 -9.81
C ILE A 201 9.07 -11.48 -11.11
N PRO A 202 8.79 -12.81 -11.05
CA PRO A 202 8.55 -13.63 -12.23
C PRO A 202 7.42 -13.12 -13.12
N THR A 203 7.36 -13.57 -14.35
CA THR A 203 6.31 -13.21 -15.30
C THR A 203 4.97 -13.82 -14.91
N PHE A 204 3.93 -13.05 -15.10
CA PHE A 204 2.52 -13.44 -14.93
C PHE A 204 1.68 -12.73 -16.00
N SER A 205 0.41 -13.06 -16.09
CA SER A 205 -0.51 -12.47 -17.08
C SER A 205 -1.74 -11.84 -16.44
N ARG A 206 -2.19 -12.36 -15.30
CA ARG A 206 -3.46 -12.00 -14.65
C ARG A 206 -3.25 -11.81 -13.15
N PHE A 207 -3.17 -10.56 -12.72
CA PHE A 207 -2.89 -10.19 -11.33
C PHE A 207 -4.15 -9.85 -10.56
N LEU A 208 -4.35 -10.43 -9.38
CA LEU A 208 -5.49 -10.14 -8.51
C LEU A 208 -5.27 -8.83 -7.74
N GLN A 209 -6.21 -7.89 -7.85
CA GLN A 209 -6.27 -6.72 -6.99
C GLN A 209 -7.08 -7.06 -5.72
N PHE A 210 -6.38 -7.28 -4.62
CA PHE A 210 -6.97 -7.70 -3.36
C PHE A 210 -6.93 -6.63 -2.26
N ALA A 211 -5.84 -5.88 -2.15
CA ALA A 211 -5.64 -4.89 -1.09
C ALA A 211 -6.69 -3.78 -1.13
N SER A 212 -7.09 -3.29 0.05
CA SER A 212 -7.92 -2.08 0.10
C SER A 212 -7.18 -0.90 -0.53
N PRO A 213 -7.87 -0.04 -1.30
CA PRO A 213 -7.27 1.14 -1.92
C PRO A 213 -6.55 2.10 -0.95
N THR A 214 -6.88 2.02 0.35
CA THR A 214 -6.26 2.82 1.41
C THR A 214 -4.90 2.32 1.90
N PHE A 215 -4.41 1.20 1.35
CA PHE A 215 -3.06 0.69 1.57
C PHE A 215 -2.22 0.87 0.32
N ASP A 216 -0.96 1.26 0.47
CA ASP A 216 -0.04 1.49 -0.64
C ASP A 216 0.28 0.22 -1.44
N VAL A 217 0.09 -0.97 -0.86
CA VAL A 217 0.11 -2.25 -1.58
C VAL A 217 -0.84 -2.24 -2.78
N SER A 218 -2.00 -1.56 -2.68
CA SER A 218 -2.93 -1.41 -3.80
C SER A 218 -2.31 -0.67 -4.99
N VAL A 219 -1.37 0.23 -4.76
CA VAL A 219 -0.66 0.95 -5.83
C VAL A 219 0.21 -0.03 -6.63
N PHE A 220 0.90 -0.94 -5.94
CA PHE A 220 1.63 -2.01 -6.60
C PHE A 220 0.69 -2.93 -7.37
N GLU A 221 -0.35 -3.45 -6.74
CA GLU A 221 -1.32 -4.36 -7.36
C GLU A 221 -1.96 -3.77 -8.62
N ILE A 222 -2.14 -2.44 -8.69
CA ILE A 222 -2.77 -1.75 -9.82
C ILE A 222 -1.73 -1.40 -10.89
N PHE A 223 -0.70 -0.64 -10.55
CA PHE A 223 0.20 -0.07 -11.55
C PHE A 223 1.25 -1.05 -12.06
N PHE A 224 1.66 -2.03 -11.26
CA PHE A 224 2.68 -2.99 -11.66
C PHE A 224 2.21 -3.98 -12.77
N PRO A 225 1.04 -4.63 -12.67
CA PRO A 225 0.53 -5.43 -13.79
C PRO A 225 0.24 -4.57 -15.04
N LEU A 226 -0.30 -3.36 -14.89
CA LEU A 226 -0.55 -2.46 -16.02
C LEU A 226 0.75 -2.00 -16.69
N PHE A 227 1.85 -1.84 -15.95
CA PHE A 227 3.18 -1.59 -16.50
C PHE A 227 3.70 -2.77 -17.31
N ARG A 228 3.42 -3.99 -16.89
CA ARG A 228 3.80 -5.22 -17.60
C ARG A 228 2.90 -5.56 -18.79
N GLY A 229 1.85 -4.79 -19.04
CA GLY A 229 0.86 -5.10 -20.07
C GLY A 229 -0.02 -6.30 -19.73
N CYS A 230 -0.16 -6.60 -18.45
CA CYS A 230 -0.99 -7.68 -17.93
C CYS A 230 -2.41 -7.22 -17.63
N THR A 231 -3.32 -8.16 -17.41
CA THR A 231 -4.70 -7.86 -17.00
C THR A 231 -4.80 -7.78 -15.48
N LEU A 232 -5.33 -6.69 -14.96
CA LEU A 232 -5.72 -6.54 -13.58
C LEU A 232 -7.07 -7.21 -13.34
N ILE A 233 -7.10 -8.19 -12.46
CA ILE A 233 -8.31 -8.94 -12.10
C ILE A 233 -8.91 -8.33 -10.84
N VAL A 234 -10.15 -7.95 -10.96
CA VAL A 234 -10.89 -7.30 -9.88
C VAL A 234 -12.22 -8.02 -9.69
N CYS A 235 -12.60 -8.25 -8.46
CA CYS A 235 -13.97 -8.63 -8.14
C CYS A 235 -14.41 -7.96 -6.85
N GLU A 236 -15.69 -7.92 -6.61
CA GLU A 236 -16.21 -7.33 -5.40
C GLU A 236 -15.67 -8.04 -4.17
N ARG A 237 -15.26 -7.25 -3.17
CA ARG A 237 -14.57 -7.74 -1.97
C ARG A 237 -15.33 -8.86 -1.25
N LYS A 238 -16.66 -8.81 -1.24
CA LYS A 238 -17.49 -9.84 -0.63
C LYS A 238 -17.34 -11.19 -1.34
N THR A 239 -17.29 -11.19 -2.66
CA THR A 239 -17.06 -12.40 -3.49
C THR A 239 -15.69 -13.00 -3.18
N MET A 240 -14.61 -12.17 -3.14
CA MET A 240 -13.28 -12.62 -2.79
C MET A 240 -13.20 -13.23 -1.38
N LEU A 241 -13.84 -12.62 -0.40
CA LEU A 241 -13.78 -13.08 0.98
C LEU A 241 -14.64 -14.31 1.27
N ASN A 242 -15.66 -14.60 0.45
CA ASN A 242 -16.50 -15.79 0.59
C ASN A 242 -15.75 -17.06 0.15
N ASP A 243 -15.11 -17.01 -1.01
CA ASP A 243 -14.34 -18.16 -1.55
C ASP A 243 -13.25 -17.66 -2.47
N LEU A 244 -12.11 -17.29 -1.89
CA LEU A 244 -10.96 -16.76 -2.63
C LEU A 244 -10.38 -17.78 -3.64
N PRO A 245 -10.19 -19.07 -3.30
CA PRO A 245 -9.72 -20.05 -4.28
C PRO A 245 -10.64 -20.19 -5.49
N ALA A 246 -11.96 -20.26 -5.27
CA ALA A 246 -12.91 -20.34 -6.37
C ALA A 246 -12.83 -19.10 -7.28
N ALA A 247 -12.74 -17.89 -6.71
CA ALA A 247 -12.57 -16.66 -7.48
C ALA A 247 -11.27 -16.65 -8.29
N ILE A 248 -10.13 -17.01 -7.67
CA ILE A 248 -8.81 -17.12 -8.34
C ILE A 248 -8.90 -18.08 -9.54
N ASN A 249 -9.46 -19.26 -9.35
CA ASN A 249 -9.55 -20.29 -10.39
C ASN A 249 -10.50 -19.88 -11.52
N ALA A 250 -11.70 -19.36 -11.19
CA ALA A 250 -12.70 -18.94 -12.16
C ALA A 250 -12.24 -17.75 -13.02
N LEU A 251 -11.48 -16.82 -12.42
CA LEU A 251 -10.95 -15.65 -13.10
C LEU A 251 -9.59 -15.90 -13.75
N GLY A 252 -9.01 -17.10 -13.56
CA GLY A 252 -7.72 -17.47 -14.15
C GLY A 252 -6.56 -16.64 -13.64
N VAL A 253 -6.60 -16.24 -12.38
CA VAL A 253 -5.53 -15.49 -11.71
C VAL A 253 -4.28 -16.35 -11.62
N ASP A 254 -3.14 -15.81 -12.03
CA ASP A 254 -1.84 -16.49 -11.94
C ASP A 254 -0.82 -15.75 -11.06
N ALA A 255 -1.17 -14.55 -10.57
CA ALA A 255 -0.39 -13.81 -9.58
C ALA A 255 -1.30 -13.07 -8.58
N ALA A 256 -0.89 -13.04 -7.33
CA ALA A 256 -1.60 -12.32 -6.25
C ALA A 256 -0.63 -11.85 -5.18
N GLU A 257 -1.02 -10.78 -4.48
CA GLU A 257 -0.37 -10.32 -3.26
C GLU A 257 -1.35 -10.37 -2.10
N LEU A 258 -0.97 -11.01 -1.00
CA LEU A 258 -1.83 -11.25 0.15
C LEU A 258 -1.04 -11.04 1.46
N THR A 259 -1.72 -10.66 2.53
CA THR A 259 -1.08 -10.79 3.84
C THR A 259 -0.92 -12.26 4.23
N PRO A 260 0.11 -12.65 4.99
CA PRO A 260 0.29 -14.01 5.47
C PRO A 260 -0.95 -14.58 6.18
N SER A 261 -1.69 -13.75 6.90
CA SER A 261 -2.94 -14.17 7.56
C SER A 261 -4.03 -14.51 6.56
N VAL A 262 -4.18 -13.74 5.47
CA VAL A 262 -5.15 -14.02 4.40
C VAL A 262 -4.76 -15.28 3.63
N ALA A 263 -3.49 -15.39 3.21
CA ALA A 263 -2.99 -16.57 2.52
C ALA A 263 -3.25 -17.85 3.34
N ASN A 264 -2.90 -17.84 4.63
CA ASN A 264 -3.11 -18.97 5.53
C ASN A 264 -4.59 -19.34 5.74
N SER A 265 -5.48 -18.33 5.81
CA SER A 265 -6.87 -18.57 6.20
C SER A 265 -7.79 -18.84 5.03
N LEU A 266 -7.50 -18.29 3.85
CA LEU A 266 -8.41 -18.33 2.69
C LEU A 266 -7.90 -19.21 1.55
N LEU A 267 -6.60 -19.41 1.34
CA LEU A 267 -6.10 -20.17 0.18
C LEU A 267 -6.16 -21.71 0.37
N GLN A 268 -6.22 -22.22 1.59
CA GLN A 268 -6.33 -23.67 1.87
C GLN A 268 -5.23 -24.53 1.21
N GLY A 269 -4.02 -23.95 1.01
CA GLY A 269 -2.88 -24.61 0.40
C GLY A 269 -2.80 -24.47 -1.14
N ARG A 270 -1.65 -24.86 -1.70
CA ARG A 270 -1.32 -24.68 -3.12
C ARG A 270 -2.27 -25.40 -4.07
N GLN A 271 -2.77 -26.57 -3.66
CA GLN A 271 -3.65 -27.40 -4.50
C GLN A 271 -5.00 -26.72 -4.78
N SER A 272 -5.46 -25.81 -3.91
CA SER A 272 -6.69 -25.05 -4.12
C SER A 272 -6.59 -24.00 -5.23
N VAL A 273 -5.35 -23.57 -5.55
CA VAL A 273 -5.04 -22.54 -6.56
C VAL A 273 -3.94 -23.00 -7.51
N PRO A 274 -4.16 -24.09 -8.29
CA PRO A 274 -3.12 -24.78 -9.05
C PRO A 274 -2.49 -23.93 -10.18
N LYS A 275 -3.17 -22.87 -10.62
CA LYS A 275 -2.69 -21.97 -11.67
C LYS A 275 -1.88 -20.79 -11.12
N LEU A 276 -1.85 -20.60 -9.80
CA LEU A 276 -1.11 -19.52 -9.18
C LEU A 276 0.42 -19.76 -9.33
N LYS A 277 1.10 -18.86 -10.02
CA LYS A 277 2.54 -18.91 -10.30
C LYS A 277 3.33 -18.01 -9.34
N VAL A 278 2.72 -16.90 -8.89
CA VAL A 278 3.35 -15.89 -8.05
C VAL A 278 2.42 -15.55 -6.90
N LEU A 279 2.87 -15.86 -5.68
CA LEU A 279 2.24 -15.42 -4.43
C LEU A 279 3.20 -14.50 -3.69
N LEU A 280 2.90 -13.22 -3.67
CA LEU A 280 3.62 -12.23 -2.88
C LEU A 280 2.98 -12.11 -1.50
N THR A 281 3.79 -11.94 -0.46
CA THR A 281 3.27 -11.76 0.90
C THR A 281 3.93 -10.57 1.59
N ILE A 282 3.11 -9.72 2.22
CA ILE A 282 3.55 -8.51 2.95
C ILE A 282 2.65 -8.20 4.15
N GLY A 283 3.11 -7.26 4.97
CA GLY A 283 2.31 -6.57 5.99
C GLY A 283 2.30 -7.23 7.36
N GLU A 284 2.71 -8.49 7.44
CA GLU A 284 2.81 -9.26 8.68
C GLU A 284 4.03 -10.20 8.63
N MET A 285 4.42 -10.73 9.78
CA MET A 285 5.38 -11.82 9.83
C MET A 285 4.84 -13.02 9.06
N LEU A 286 5.64 -13.58 8.17
CA LEU A 286 5.28 -14.78 7.41
C LEU A 286 4.98 -15.94 8.36
N LYS A 287 4.00 -16.77 8.01
CA LYS A 287 3.59 -17.93 8.82
C LYS A 287 4.22 -19.20 8.28
N GLN A 288 4.64 -20.07 9.18
CA GLN A 288 5.25 -21.35 8.82
C GLN A 288 4.33 -22.18 7.92
N SER A 289 3.02 -22.22 8.19
CA SER A 289 2.03 -22.92 7.35
C SER A 289 1.99 -22.41 5.90
N VAL A 290 2.11 -21.09 5.69
CA VAL A 290 2.17 -20.51 4.33
C VAL A 290 3.46 -20.93 3.62
N VAL A 291 4.56 -21.02 4.35
CA VAL A 291 5.84 -21.50 3.81
C VAL A 291 5.75 -23.00 3.45
N GLU A 292 5.11 -23.81 4.27
CA GLU A 292 4.89 -25.23 4.00
C GLU A 292 4.02 -25.47 2.77
N ASP A 293 2.97 -24.65 2.60
CA ASP A 293 2.00 -24.78 1.52
C ASP A 293 2.54 -24.24 0.16
N PHE A 294 3.26 -23.11 0.17
CA PHE A 294 3.60 -22.36 -1.06
C PHE A 294 5.12 -22.20 -1.30
N GLY A 295 5.94 -22.55 -0.31
CA GLY A 295 7.40 -22.50 -0.42
C GLY A 295 7.95 -23.59 -1.32
N GLY A 296 9.15 -23.33 -1.86
CA GLY A 296 9.86 -24.29 -2.72
C GLY A 296 10.55 -25.40 -1.94
N SER A 297 10.72 -26.54 -2.60
CA SER A 297 11.56 -27.68 -2.18
C SER A 297 12.47 -28.12 -3.33
N VAL A 298 13.23 -29.19 -3.13
CA VAL A 298 14.07 -29.76 -4.19
C VAL A 298 13.25 -30.21 -5.40
N ASP A 299 12.04 -30.73 -5.14
CA ASP A 299 11.18 -31.33 -6.16
C ASP A 299 10.10 -30.37 -6.67
N GLU A 300 9.90 -29.25 -6.01
CA GLU A 300 8.81 -28.32 -6.31
C GLU A 300 9.28 -26.86 -6.26
N PRO A 301 9.16 -26.09 -7.37
CA PRO A 301 9.55 -24.69 -7.37
C PRO A 301 8.65 -23.86 -6.45
N ALA A 302 9.25 -22.87 -5.80
CA ALA A 302 8.49 -21.92 -4.98
C ALA A 302 7.58 -21.07 -5.86
N VAL A 303 6.38 -20.81 -5.36
CA VAL A 303 5.52 -19.73 -5.85
C VAL A 303 5.48 -18.56 -4.87
N LEU A 304 5.98 -18.77 -3.66
CA LEU A 304 6.00 -17.81 -2.56
C LEU A 304 7.20 -16.88 -2.64
N HIS A 305 6.93 -15.59 -2.51
CA HIS A 305 7.92 -14.52 -2.38
C HIS A 305 7.58 -13.66 -1.16
N GLY A 306 8.53 -13.49 -0.25
CA GLY A 306 8.36 -12.65 0.94
C GLY A 306 8.77 -11.21 0.65
N MET A 307 7.87 -10.26 0.93
CA MET A 307 8.10 -8.83 0.76
C MET A 307 8.07 -8.13 2.12
N TYR A 308 8.82 -7.06 2.25
CA TYR A 308 8.75 -6.16 3.40
C TYR A 308 8.89 -4.71 2.92
N GLY A 309 8.10 -3.82 3.50
CA GLY A 309 8.18 -2.39 3.30
C GLY A 309 7.18 -1.63 4.15
N PRO A 310 7.60 -0.50 4.75
CA PRO A 310 6.68 0.50 5.30
C PRO A 310 6.26 1.46 4.19
N THR A 311 5.10 2.10 4.33
CA THR A 311 4.58 3.10 3.40
C THR A 311 5.57 4.23 3.13
N GLU A 312 6.34 4.61 4.15
CA GLU A 312 7.38 5.65 4.08
C GLU A 312 8.59 5.29 3.20
N ALA A 313 8.69 4.00 2.79
CA ALA A 313 9.69 3.51 1.84
C ALA A 313 9.05 2.98 0.54
N THR A 314 7.85 3.42 0.23
CA THR A 314 7.08 3.16 -1.00
C THR A 314 6.84 1.67 -1.23
N ILE A 315 5.83 1.15 -0.57
CA ILE A 315 5.27 -0.20 -0.75
C ILE A 315 6.22 -1.29 -0.24
N HIS A 316 7.21 -1.69 -1.04
CA HIS A 316 8.18 -2.74 -0.73
C HIS A 316 9.61 -2.20 -0.85
N CYS A 317 10.43 -2.47 0.14
CA CYS A 317 11.83 -2.08 0.12
C CYS A 317 12.78 -3.28 0.13
N THR A 318 12.32 -4.47 0.56
CA THR A 318 13.10 -5.70 0.48
C THR A 318 12.27 -6.85 -0.09
N LEU A 319 12.97 -7.86 -0.63
CA LEU A 319 12.38 -9.04 -1.23
C LEU A 319 13.21 -10.29 -0.88
N GLN A 320 12.55 -11.35 -0.43
CA GLN A 320 13.05 -12.72 -0.45
C GLN A 320 12.36 -13.47 -1.59
N PRO A 321 13.00 -13.60 -2.76
CA PRO A 321 12.43 -14.36 -3.87
C PRO A 321 12.49 -15.87 -3.60
N ASN A 322 11.59 -16.61 -4.22
CA ASN A 322 11.57 -18.09 -4.19
C ASN A 322 11.75 -18.64 -2.77
N PHE A 323 10.84 -18.27 -1.88
CA PHE A 323 10.93 -18.63 -0.47
C PHE A 323 10.91 -20.15 -0.31
N ALA A 324 11.98 -20.73 0.20
CA ALA A 324 12.10 -22.18 0.38
C ALA A 324 11.52 -22.65 1.72
N LYS A 325 11.01 -23.88 1.77
CA LYS A 325 10.37 -24.47 2.97
C LYS A 325 11.27 -24.51 4.21
N ASN A 326 12.58 -24.52 4.03
CA ASN A 326 13.59 -24.54 5.11
C ASN A 326 14.07 -23.14 5.51
N MET A 327 13.57 -22.07 4.92
CA MET A 327 13.93 -20.70 5.29
C MET A 327 13.20 -20.24 6.55
N ALA A 328 13.87 -19.41 7.35
CA ALA A 328 13.27 -18.80 8.53
C ALA A 328 12.19 -17.78 8.13
N VAL A 329 11.02 -17.85 8.75
CA VAL A 329 9.85 -17.01 8.44
C VAL A 329 10.05 -15.50 8.65
N ASN A 330 11.04 -15.13 9.46
CA ASN A 330 11.42 -13.74 9.72
C ASN A 330 12.49 -13.20 8.74
N ASN A 331 12.90 -14.00 7.76
CA ASN A 331 13.77 -13.55 6.68
C ASN A 331 12.98 -12.64 5.73
N ILE A 332 13.36 -11.38 5.65
CA ILE A 332 12.79 -10.38 4.74
C ILE A 332 13.64 -10.15 3.49
N GLY A 333 14.65 -11.00 3.29
CA GLY A 333 15.49 -11.00 2.09
C GLY A 333 16.52 -9.89 2.05
N VAL A 334 16.64 -9.29 0.87
CA VAL A 334 17.60 -8.23 0.56
C VAL A 334 16.88 -7.00 0.00
N PRO A 335 17.48 -5.79 0.12
CA PRO A 335 16.89 -4.59 -0.44
C PRO A 335 16.79 -4.69 -1.97
N LEU A 336 15.74 -4.07 -2.52
CA LEU A 336 15.59 -3.86 -3.95
C LEU A 336 16.73 -2.96 -4.49
N ASP A 337 16.98 -2.99 -5.80
CA ASP A 337 18.08 -2.25 -6.44
C ASP A 337 18.10 -0.76 -6.11
N THR A 338 16.95 -0.17 -5.90
CA THR A 338 16.73 1.26 -5.61
C THR A 338 16.80 1.61 -4.13
N VAL A 339 17.00 0.62 -3.25
CA VAL A 339 16.95 0.76 -1.80
C VAL A 339 18.28 0.37 -1.16
N SER A 340 18.70 1.12 -0.14
CA SER A 340 19.75 0.71 0.81
C SER A 340 19.11 0.27 2.12
N ALA A 341 19.70 -0.69 2.81
CA ALA A 341 19.24 -1.12 4.12
C ALA A 341 20.39 -1.16 5.14
N PHE A 342 20.09 -0.73 6.36
CA PHE A 342 21.03 -0.59 7.46
C PHE A 342 20.41 -1.12 8.75
N VAL A 343 21.22 -1.78 9.58
CA VAL A 343 20.83 -2.02 10.97
C VAL A 343 21.57 -0.98 11.82
N ILE A 344 20.80 -0.12 12.46
CA ILE A 344 21.32 1.04 13.20
C ILE A 344 20.98 0.91 14.70
N ARG A 345 21.68 1.67 15.53
CA ARG A 345 21.37 1.78 16.95
C ARG A 345 19.98 2.42 17.14
N PRO A 346 19.09 1.78 17.92
CA PRO A 346 17.80 2.38 18.26
C PRO A 346 17.96 3.71 19.00
N ALA A 347 17.03 4.65 18.75
CA ALA A 347 17.02 5.91 19.48
C ALA A 347 16.72 5.68 20.98
N SER A 348 17.42 6.39 21.83
CA SER A 348 17.25 6.41 23.30
C SER A 348 17.60 7.78 23.86
N ALA A 349 17.45 7.95 25.17
CA ALA A 349 17.90 9.20 25.83
C ALA A 349 19.41 9.46 25.67
N GLU A 350 20.22 8.40 25.58
CA GLU A 350 21.67 8.48 25.38
C GLU A 350 22.08 8.57 23.91
N HIS A 351 21.20 8.12 23.01
CA HIS A 351 21.39 8.13 21.55
C HIS A 351 20.20 8.79 20.88
N PRO A 352 20.22 10.11 20.66
CA PRO A 352 19.17 10.85 19.99
C PRO A 352 18.85 10.31 18.58
N SER A 353 17.63 10.52 18.12
CA SER A 353 17.17 9.97 16.83
C SER A 353 17.90 10.51 15.61
N ASP A 354 18.49 11.70 15.69
CA ASP A 354 19.26 12.36 14.64
C ASP A 354 20.69 11.78 14.47
N VAL A 355 21.18 11.02 15.47
CA VAL A 355 22.47 10.33 15.38
C VAL A 355 22.26 8.92 14.83
N VAL A 356 22.84 8.66 13.65
CA VAL A 356 22.77 7.35 12.98
C VAL A 356 24.09 6.61 13.17
N GLU A 357 24.09 5.61 14.04
CA GLU A 357 25.21 4.68 14.24
C GLU A 357 24.86 3.32 13.63
N ILE A 358 25.63 2.89 12.64
CA ILE A 358 25.44 1.58 11.99
C ILE A 358 26.15 0.51 12.79
N LEU A 359 25.39 -0.53 13.20
CA LEU A 359 25.87 -1.60 14.04
C LEU A 359 26.75 -2.62 13.29
N PRO A 360 27.63 -3.34 14.00
CA PRO A 360 28.35 -4.49 13.45
C PRO A 360 27.43 -5.57 12.87
N LEU A 361 28.00 -6.43 12.01
CA LEU A 361 27.30 -7.57 11.44
C LEU A 361 26.87 -8.53 12.55
N GLY A 362 25.61 -8.99 12.51
CA GLY A 362 25.02 -9.93 13.46
C GLY A 362 24.45 -9.28 14.72
N GLU A 363 24.68 -7.98 14.96
CA GLU A 363 24.05 -7.27 16.07
C GLU A 363 22.60 -6.90 15.75
N GLU A 364 21.76 -6.92 16.77
CA GLU A 364 20.36 -6.50 16.70
C GLU A 364 20.24 -4.99 16.87
N GLY A 365 19.44 -4.36 16.02
CA GLY A 365 19.18 -2.93 16.05
C GLY A 365 17.87 -2.56 15.39
N GLU A 366 17.73 -1.30 15.00
CA GLU A 366 16.63 -0.78 14.22
C GLU A 366 16.94 -0.90 12.73
N LEU A 367 15.99 -1.38 11.93
CA LEU A 367 16.09 -1.30 10.48
C LEU A 367 15.90 0.14 10.03
N ALA A 368 16.86 0.65 9.28
CA ALA A 368 16.74 1.90 8.55
C ALA A 368 16.89 1.64 7.04
N VAL A 369 16.16 2.37 6.23
CA VAL A 369 16.19 2.23 4.77
C VAL A 369 16.44 3.58 4.11
N GLY A 370 17.16 3.56 2.99
CA GLY A 370 17.50 4.73 2.19
C GLY A 370 17.29 4.48 0.71
N GLY A 371 17.61 5.45 -0.13
CA GLY A 371 17.56 5.31 -1.58
C GLY A 371 16.41 6.08 -2.23
N TYR A 372 16.02 5.63 -3.42
CA TYR A 372 15.15 6.38 -4.33
C TYR A 372 13.64 6.17 -4.08
N GLN A 373 13.28 5.30 -3.13
CA GLN A 373 11.89 4.97 -2.80
C GLN A 373 11.37 5.70 -1.55
N LEU A 374 12.17 6.56 -0.90
CA LEU A 374 11.73 7.24 0.30
C LEU A 374 10.61 8.24 0.01
N ALA A 375 9.57 8.22 0.83
CA ALA A 375 8.53 9.22 0.85
C ALA A 375 9.10 10.63 1.14
N ASP A 376 8.39 11.67 0.71
CA ASP A 376 8.79 13.04 1.01
C ASP A 376 8.70 13.34 2.51
N GLY A 377 7.77 12.71 3.20
CA GLY A 377 7.54 12.82 4.63
C GLY A 377 6.06 12.72 4.98
N TYR A 378 5.74 13.22 6.15
CA TYR A 378 4.35 13.28 6.63
C TYR A 378 3.75 14.66 6.36
N MET A 379 2.59 14.68 5.75
CA MET A 379 1.87 15.90 5.40
C MET A 379 1.56 16.73 6.65
N ASN A 380 1.92 18.03 6.62
CA ASN A 380 1.70 18.97 7.71
C ASN A 380 2.29 18.52 9.08
N ARG A 381 3.36 17.70 9.07
CA ARG A 381 3.97 17.12 10.27
C ARG A 381 5.52 17.18 10.18
N GLU A 382 6.09 18.38 10.14
CA GLU A 382 7.54 18.59 9.95
C GLU A 382 8.38 17.93 11.05
N GLU A 383 8.01 18.09 12.32
CA GLU A 383 8.76 17.51 13.44
C GLU A 383 8.76 15.97 13.39
N GLN A 384 7.61 15.36 13.10
CA GLN A 384 7.52 13.92 12.96
C GLN A 384 8.29 13.42 11.73
N THR A 385 8.31 14.21 10.66
CA THR A 385 9.10 13.91 9.47
C THR A 385 10.60 13.95 9.81
N LYS A 386 11.09 15.00 10.48
CA LYS A 386 12.50 15.11 10.90
C LYS A 386 12.91 13.98 11.86
N ALA A 387 12.03 13.55 12.75
CA ALA A 387 12.31 12.46 13.68
C ALA A 387 12.40 11.09 13.00
N ALA A 388 11.61 10.86 11.94
CA ALA A 388 11.55 9.58 11.23
C ALA A 388 12.52 9.50 10.05
N PHE A 389 12.74 10.63 9.35
CA PHE A 389 13.63 10.72 8.20
C PHE A 389 14.88 11.50 8.60
N VAL A 390 15.93 10.75 8.90
CA VAL A 390 17.22 11.26 9.41
C VAL A 390 18.26 11.35 8.30
N SER A 391 19.34 12.06 8.52
CA SER A 391 20.43 12.22 7.55
C SER A 391 21.70 11.55 8.05
N HIS A 392 22.30 10.68 7.20
CA HIS A 392 23.61 10.10 7.46
C HIS A 392 24.66 10.77 6.57
N PRO A 393 25.85 11.17 7.10
CA PRO A 393 26.85 11.92 6.32
C PRO A 393 27.28 11.25 5.01
N THR A 394 27.37 9.92 4.99
CA THR A 394 27.84 9.13 3.84
C THR A 394 26.70 8.62 2.96
N TYR A 395 25.55 8.24 3.58
CA TYR A 395 24.48 7.53 2.90
C TYR A 395 23.24 8.38 2.62
N GLY A 396 23.29 9.66 2.99
CA GLY A 396 22.20 10.61 2.75
C GLY A 396 20.99 10.38 3.63
N ARG A 397 19.80 10.61 3.07
CA ARG A 397 18.53 10.52 3.80
C ARG A 397 18.12 9.06 4.04
N LEU A 398 17.78 8.74 5.29
CA LEU A 398 17.34 7.43 5.75
C LEU A 398 16.01 7.53 6.48
N TYR A 399 15.16 6.53 6.32
CA TYR A 399 13.94 6.36 7.10
C TYR A 399 14.15 5.33 8.21
N ARG A 400 13.85 5.69 9.46
CA ARG A 400 13.86 4.83 10.65
C ARG A 400 12.54 4.08 10.72
N THR A 401 12.57 2.76 10.49
CA THR A 401 11.32 1.98 10.37
C THR A 401 10.61 1.72 11.69
N GLY A 402 11.34 1.79 12.82
CA GLY A 402 10.87 1.35 14.11
C GLY A 402 10.72 -0.17 14.22
N ASP A 403 11.19 -0.92 13.24
CA ASP A 403 11.24 -2.38 13.28
C ASP A 403 12.63 -2.85 13.71
N ARG A 404 12.67 -3.82 14.63
CA ARG A 404 13.90 -4.47 15.08
C ARG A 404 14.37 -5.47 14.04
N ALA A 405 15.64 -5.42 13.70
CA ALA A 405 16.23 -6.30 12.68
C ALA A 405 17.68 -6.66 13.02
N LYS A 406 18.20 -7.65 12.34
CA LYS A 406 19.64 -7.93 12.24
C LYS A 406 20.01 -8.38 10.84
N LEU A 407 21.24 -8.14 10.45
CA LEU A 407 21.83 -8.70 9.24
C LEU A 407 22.59 -9.97 9.64
N ASP A 408 22.20 -11.11 9.09
CA ASP A 408 22.86 -12.38 9.36
C ASP A 408 24.19 -12.53 8.60
N ALA A 409 24.94 -13.61 8.90
CA ALA A 409 26.22 -13.89 8.27
C ALA A 409 26.08 -14.22 6.76
N ASP A 410 24.90 -14.65 6.31
CA ASP A 410 24.62 -14.99 4.92
C ASP A 410 24.15 -13.75 4.12
N GLY A 411 24.15 -12.56 4.74
CA GLY A 411 23.78 -11.31 4.10
C GLY A 411 22.27 -11.12 3.94
N LYS A 412 21.46 -11.76 4.78
CA LYS A 412 19.98 -11.63 4.78
C LYS A 412 19.50 -10.81 5.96
N LEU A 413 18.51 -9.98 5.69
CA LEU A 413 17.83 -9.22 6.75
C LEU A 413 16.80 -10.09 7.45
N MET A 414 16.90 -10.13 8.78
CA MET A 414 15.97 -10.82 9.65
C MET A 414 15.15 -9.78 10.42
N CYS A 415 13.84 -9.72 10.19
CA CYS A 415 12.93 -8.85 10.93
C CYS A 415 12.55 -9.53 12.25
N LEU A 416 12.72 -8.82 13.37
CA LEU A 416 12.50 -9.33 14.72
C LEU A 416 11.26 -8.69 15.41
N GLY A 417 10.45 -7.98 14.62
CA GLY A 417 9.25 -7.29 15.09
C GLY A 417 9.48 -5.82 15.46
N ARG A 418 8.53 -5.19 16.14
CA ARG A 418 8.60 -3.75 16.50
C ARG A 418 9.53 -3.52 17.69
N ILE A 419 10.20 -2.36 17.70
CA ILE A 419 11.02 -1.91 18.84
C ILE A 419 10.13 -1.57 20.03
N SER A 420 9.00 -0.90 19.80
CA SER A 420 8.04 -0.59 20.87
C SER A 420 7.20 -1.80 21.21
N SER A 421 7.30 -2.29 22.45
CA SER A 421 6.60 -3.48 22.97
C SER A 421 5.07 -3.41 23.01
N GLY A 422 4.47 -2.27 22.65
CA GLY A 422 3.01 -2.04 22.66
C GLY A 422 2.34 -2.11 21.29
N GLN A 423 3.07 -2.38 20.22
CA GLN A 423 2.53 -2.37 18.86
C GLN A 423 2.60 -3.74 18.19
N VAL A 424 1.48 -4.19 17.62
CA VAL A 424 1.40 -5.42 16.83
C VAL A 424 0.79 -5.08 15.47
N LYS A 425 1.36 -5.60 14.39
CA LYS A 425 0.71 -5.58 13.08
C LYS A 425 -0.30 -6.72 13.01
N LEU A 426 -1.60 -6.40 12.86
CA LEU A 426 -2.67 -7.35 12.64
C LEU A 426 -3.38 -6.99 11.33
N ARG A 427 -3.40 -7.91 10.37
CA ARG A 427 -3.99 -7.72 9.03
C ARG A 427 -3.47 -6.47 8.33
N GLY A 428 -2.15 -6.24 8.39
CA GLY A 428 -1.48 -5.07 7.81
C GLY A 428 -1.65 -3.75 8.59
N GLN A 429 -2.45 -3.73 9.67
CA GLN A 429 -2.65 -2.53 10.50
C GLN A 429 -1.82 -2.60 11.79
N VAL A 430 -1.18 -1.49 12.15
CA VAL A 430 -0.55 -1.32 13.46
C VAL A 430 -1.64 -1.13 14.51
N ARG A 431 -1.72 -2.02 15.50
CA ARG A 431 -2.61 -1.89 16.66
C ARG A 431 -1.79 -1.80 17.93
N TYR A 432 -2.26 -0.96 18.86
CA TYR A 432 -1.67 -0.86 20.19
C TYR A 432 -2.27 -1.91 21.11
N ILE A 433 -1.40 -2.68 21.77
CA ILE A 433 -1.82 -3.53 22.89
C ILE A 433 -1.99 -2.58 24.09
N VAL A 434 -3.20 -2.19 24.40
CA VAL A 434 -3.50 -1.53 25.67
C VAL A 434 -3.42 -2.63 26.75
N SER A 435 -2.29 -2.71 27.43
CA SER A 435 -2.18 -3.51 28.64
C SER A 435 -2.99 -2.79 29.75
N SER A 436 -4.28 -3.08 29.84
CA SER A 436 -5.04 -2.78 31.04
C SER A 436 -4.57 -3.74 32.16
N MET A 437 -3.42 -3.46 32.76
CA MET A 437 -3.10 -3.95 34.10
C MET A 437 -3.89 -3.09 35.08
N CYS A 438 -5.19 -3.35 35.19
CA CYS A 438 -5.98 -3.01 36.37
C CYS A 438 -6.75 -4.26 36.77
N SER A 439 -6.27 -4.89 37.85
CA SER A 439 -6.99 -5.80 38.76
C SER A 439 -7.90 -6.86 38.11
N LEU A 440 -7.30 -8.01 37.76
CA LEU A 440 -7.99 -9.30 37.73
C LEU A 440 -7.37 -10.23 38.80
N THR A 441 -7.32 -9.77 40.06
CA THR A 441 -7.37 -10.63 41.21
C THR A 441 -8.81 -10.61 41.72
N ASN A 442 -9.57 -11.62 41.39
CA ASN A 442 -10.87 -12.08 41.88
C ASN A 442 -11.87 -12.31 40.74
N TYR A 443 -11.68 -13.34 39.97
CA TYR A 443 -12.76 -14.14 39.38
C TYR A 443 -12.18 -15.40 38.70
N VAL A 444 -11.62 -16.28 39.51
CA VAL A 444 -11.37 -17.67 39.12
C VAL A 444 -12.10 -18.56 40.12
N SER A 445 -13.40 -18.72 39.93
CA SER A 445 -14.12 -19.92 40.30
C SER A 445 -15.50 -19.89 39.60
N ALA A 446 -15.67 -20.79 38.72
CA ALA A 446 -16.88 -21.40 38.16
C ALA A 446 -16.98 -21.33 36.62
N HIS A 447 -17.01 -22.53 36.09
CA HIS A 447 -17.44 -22.94 34.75
C HIS A 447 -16.36 -23.13 33.66
N ARG A 448 -15.71 -24.28 33.73
CA ARG A 448 -15.32 -25.03 32.51
C ARG A 448 -16.58 -25.38 31.75
N THR A 449 -16.69 -24.90 30.49
CA THR A 449 -17.08 -25.66 29.28
C THR A 449 -17.47 -24.72 28.14
N ARG A 450 -16.96 -25.05 26.98
CA ARG A 450 -17.33 -24.66 25.60
C ARG A 450 -16.57 -23.51 24.94
N ARG A 451 -15.68 -23.95 24.03
CA ARG A 451 -15.33 -23.43 22.69
C ARG A 451 -15.11 -21.92 22.55
N ASP A 452 -13.85 -21.61 22.34
CA ASP A 452 -13.31 -20.32 21.97
C ASP A 452 -14.00 -19.68 20.75
N ARG A 453 -14.73 -18.61 21.00
CA ARG A 453 -15.01 -17.57 20.02
C ARG A 453 -14.23 -16.34 20.42
N ILE A 454 -13.16 -16.02 19.68
CA ILE A 454 -12.47 -14.73 19.80
C ILE A 454 -13.44 -13.65 19.32
N CYS A 455 -13.99 -12.92 20.29
CA CYS A 455 -14.84 -11.75 20.03
C CYS A 455 -13.94 -10.57 19.62
N CYS A 456 -14.00 -10.15 18.36
CA CYS A 456 -13.43 -8.87 17.93
C CYS A 456 -14.28 -7.74 18.50
N ILE A 457 -13.81 -7.06 19.52
CA ILE A 457 -14.43 -5.82 20.01
C ILE A 457 -13.91 -4.67 19.12
N SER A 458 -14.77 -4.16 18.28
CA SER A 458 -14.61 -2.88 17.62
C SER A 458 -14.86 -1.77 18.65
N TYR A 459 -13.84 -0.97 18.98
CA TYR A 459 -14.04 0.21 19.83
C TYR A 459 -14.58 1.35 18.96
N ALA A 460 -15.88 1.59 19.10
CA ALA A 460 -16.49 2.87 18.83
C ALA A 460 -16.19 3.83 20.00
N TRP A 461 -16.02 5.09 19.71
CA TRP A 461 -15.83 6.20 20.64
C TRP A 461 -16.94 6.21 21.70
N LEU A 462 -16.58 6.19 22.99
CA LEU A 462 -17.48 6.48 24.10
C LEU A 462 -17.31 7.96 24.47
N PRO A 463 -18.41 8.72 24.65
CA PRO A 463 -18.35 10.08 25.14
C PRO A 463 -17.96 10.10 26.64
N ARG A 464 -17.18 11.09 27.03
CA ARG A 464 -16.84 11.35 28.43
C ARG A 464 -18.11 11.66 29.22
N CYS A 465 -18.48 10.83 30.15
CA CYS A 465 -19.41 11.19 31.20
C CYS A 465 -18.75 12.23 32.11
N ARG A 466 -19.34 13.42 32.18
CA ARG A 466 -19.13 14.36 33.27
C ARG A 466 -20.00 13.90 34.46
N GLY A 467 -19.40 13.81 35.57
CA GLY A 467 -19.98 13.62 36.88
C GLY A 467 -18.88 13.62 37.90
#